data_8b651801e62f97a1143f4db61e2f3593
#
_entry.id   8b651801e62f97a1143f4db61e2f3593
#
_cell.length_a   1.000
_cell.length_b   1.000
_cell.length_c   1.000
_cell.angle_alpha   90.00
_cell.angle_beta   90.00
_cell.angle_gamma   90.00
#
_symmetry.space_group_name_H-M   'P 1'
#
loop_
_entity.id
_entity.type
_entity.pdbx_description
1 polymer ?
#
loop_
_entity_poly.entity_id
_entity_poly.type
_entity_poly.pdbx_seq_one_letter_code
_entity_poly.pdbx_strand_id
1 'polypeptide(L)'
;LYLEINNFCFIFLVGESDEYKNFKIAYTLEIPLQGIENSRIINLEQVTDVIKKNIYIIEQELNHTFKEVVLILENFELTFINLSGFKKLNGSQILRENITYILNTVKSCVDETESKKTLLHIFNSKFYLDNKNVDNLPIGLFGDFYSHELSFTLISSNDYKNLNNIFDMVNLKIKKILIKSFINGANISNNYGTTDTFFHIKISKND
;
A
#
# COMPACT_ATOMS: atom_id res chain seq x y z
N LEU A 1 2.79 1.31 -16.00
CA LEU A 1 1.65 0.38 -15.96
C LEU A 1 1.13 0.26 -14.53
N TYR A 2 -0.18 0.31 -14.39
CA TYR A 2 -0.92 0.03 -13.14
C TYR A 2 -1.84 -1.15 -13.40
N LEU A 3 -1.97 -2.04 -12.40
CA LEU A 3 -2.93 -3.12 -12.39
C LEU A 3 -3.70 -3.10 -11.08
N GLU A 4 -5.00 -2.88 -11.16
CA GLU A 4 -5.90 -3.03 -10.01
C GLU A 4 -6.56 -4.40 -10.05
N ILE A 5 -6.55 -5.09 -8.92
CA ILE A 5 -7.29 -6.33 -8.69
C ILE A 5 -8.40 -6.01 -7.70
N ASN A 6 -9.64 -5.96 -8.18
CA ASN A 6 -10.81 -5.70 -7.34
C ASN A 6 -11.71 -6.94 -7.24
N ASN A 7 -12.92 -6.79 -6.68
CA ASN A 7 -13.86 -7.89 -6.46
C ASN A 7 -14.44 -8.50 -7.75
N PHE A 8 -14.35 -7.80 -8.88
CA PHE A 8 -15.07 -8.16 -10.10
C PHE A 8 -14.17 -8.31 -11.33
N CYS A 9 -13.07 -7.57 -11.36
CA CYS A 9 -12.23 -7.48 -12.54
C CYS A 9 -10.76 -7.15 -12.22
N PHE A 10 -9.92 -7.40 -13.21
CA PHE A 10 -8.60 -6.82 -13.37
C PHE A 10 -8.74 -5.53 -14.17
N ILE A 11 -8.23 -4.42 -13.69
CA ILE A 11 -8.19 -3.14 -14.41
C ILE A 11 -6.74 -2.80 -14.72
N PHE A 12 -6.41 -2.83 -16.00
CA PHE A 12 -5.12 -2.37 -16.50
C PHE A 12 -5.23 -0.90 -16.88
N LEU A 13 -4.29 -0.10 -16.42
CA LEU A 13 -4.23 1.33 -16.74
C LEU A 13 -2.79 1.71 -17.07
N VAL A 14 -2.62 2.37 -18.21
CA VAL A 14 -1.35 2.99 -18.59
C VAL A 14 -1.49 4.49 -18.50
N GLY A 15 -0.61 5.11 -17.72
CA GLY A 15 -0.52 6.56 -17.60
C GLY A 15 0.78 7.07 -18.18
N GLU A 16 0.70 8.20 -18.82
CA GLU A 16 1.82 8.97 -19.34
C GLU A 16 1.93 10.29 -18.59
N SER A 17 3.14 10.76 -18.40
CA SER A 17 3.41 12.09 -17.87
C SER A 17 4.05 12.93 -18.96
N ASP A 18 3.50 14.11 -19.21
CA ASP A 18 4.11 15.07 -20.13
C ASP A 18 5.32 15.80 -19.50
N GLU A 19 5.99 16.64 -20.27
CA GLU A 19 7.15 17.45 -19.81
C GLU A 19 6.78 18.38 -18.64
N TYR A 20 5.50 18.76 -18.53
CA TYR A 20 4.96 19.59 -17.45
C TYR A 20 4.45 18.79 -16.24
N LYS A 21 4.68 17.47 -16.22
CA LYS A 21 4.20 16.53 -15.18
C LYS A 21 2.68 16.40 -15.10
N ASN A 22 1.95 16.78 -16.14
CA ASN A 22 0.53 16.46 -16.22
C ASN A 22 0.38 14.96 -16.52
N PHE A 23 -0.50 14.31 -15.78
CA PHE A 23 -0.80 12.90 -15.96
C PHE A 23 -1.96 12.71 -16.92
N LYS A 24 -1.76 11.88 -17.93
CA LYS A 24 -2.79 11.48 -18.88
C LYS A 24 -2.93 9.97 -18.91
N ILE A 25 -4.16 9.49 -18.95
CA ILE A 25 -4.45 8.07 -19.17
C ILE A 25 -4.30 7.80 -20.67
N ALA A 26 -3.35 6.93 -21.02
CA ALA A 26 -3.10 6.52 -22.41
C ALA A 26 -3.93 5.28 -22.77
N TYR A 27 -4.18 4.38 -21.81
CA TYR A 27 -4.89 3.13 -22.05
C TYR A 27 -5.61 2.64 -20.79
N THR A 28 -6.79 2.04 -20.96
CA THR A 28 -7.53 1.37 -19.90
C THR A 28 -8.20 0.11 -20.44
N LEU A 29 -8.08 -1.00 -19.73
CA LEU A 29 -8.70 -2.28 -20.07
C LEU A 29 -9.23 -2.95 -18.82
N GLU A 30 -10.48 -3.39 -18.85
CA GLU A 30 -11.12 -4.14 -17.77
C GLU A 30 -11.41 -5.58 -18.22
N ILE A 31 -10.99 -6.54 -17.42
CA ILE A 31 -11.17 -7.98 -17.69
C ILE A 31 -11.83 -8.61 -16.47
N PRO A 32 -12.88 -9.43 -16.63
CA PRO A 32 -13.52 -10.11 -15.53
C PRO A 32 -12.53 -10.89 -14.67
N LEU A 33 -12.70 -10.88 -13.35
CA LEU A 33 -11.86 -11.58 -12.42
C LEU A 33 -11.91 -13.10 -12.66
N GLN A 34 -10.74 -13.73 -12.72
CA GLN A 34 -10.59 -15.17 -12.91
C GLN A 34 -9.44 -15.69 -12.04
N GLY A 35 -9.58 -16.86 -11.46
CA GLY A 35 -8.56 -17.51 -10.65
C GLY A 35 -8.37 -16.91 -9.26
N ILE A 36 -9.23 -15.97 -8.86
CA ILE A 36 -9.27 -15.38 -7.52
C ILE A 36 -10.69 -15.47 -6.99
N GLU A 37 -10.86 -16.05 -5.81
CA GLU A 37 -12.15 -16.19 -5.10
C GLU A 37 -11.94 -15.94 -3.61
N ASN A 38 -12.92 -15.36 -2.96
CA ASN A 38 -12.90 -15.10 -1.51
C ASN A 38 -11.58 -14.46 -1.04
N SER A 39 -11.13 -13.44 -1.76
CA SER A 39 -9.90 -12.70 -1.45
C SER A 39 -8.59 -13.51 -1.53
N ARG A 40 -8.60 -14.63 -2.26
CA ARG A 40 -7.44 -15.52 -2.41
C ARG A 40 -7.24 -15.96 -3.85
N ILE A 41 -6.00 -16.15 -4.25
CA ILE A 41 -5.65 -16.77 -5.52
C ILE A 41 -5.90 -18.28 -5.38
N ILE A 42 -6.88 -18.81 -6.13
CA ILE A 42 -7.23 -20.24 -6.15
C ILE A 42 -6.65 -20.95 -7.35
N ASN A 43 -6.34 -20.24 -8.44
CA ASN A 43 -5.73 -20.78 -9.64
C ASN A 43 -4.64 -19.81 -10.16
N LEU A 44 -3.39 -20.11 -9.80
CA LEU A 44 -2.23 -19.29 -10.15
C LEU A 44 -2.01 -19.21 -11.67
N GLU A 45 -2.15 -20.33 -12.38
CA GLU A 45 -1.96 -20.42 -13.83
C GLU A 45 -2.98 -19.53 -14.55
N GLN A 46 -4.26 -19.65 -14.18
CA GLN A 46 -5.32 -18.84 -14.78
C GLN A 46 -5.09 -17.33 -14.58
N VAL A 47 -4.70 -16.91 -13.38
CA VAL A 47 -4.38 -15.51 -13.10
C VAL A 47 -3.19 -15.05 -13.94
N THR A 48 -2.14 -15.87 -14.01
CA THR A 48 -0.94 -15.59 -14.80
C THR A 48 -1.25 -15.43 -16.28
N ASP A 49 -2.05 -16.33 -16.85
CA ASP A 49 -2.43 -16.32 -18.26
C ASP A 49 -3.26 -15.07 -18.62
N VAL A 50 -4.23 -14.72 -17.75
CA VAL A 50 -5.02 -13.49 -17.94
C VAL A 50 -4.12 -12.26 -17.92
N ILE A 51 -3.22 -12.15 -16.97
CA ILE A 51 -2.31 -11.00 -16.85
C ILE A 51 -1.37 -10.96 -18.05
N LYS A 52 -0.71 -12.07 -18.39
CA LYS A 52 0.24 -12.18 -19.51
C LYS A 52 -0.38 -11.81 -20.85
N LYS A 53 -1.55 -12.38 -21.13
CA LYS A 53 -2.29 -12.13 -22.38
C LYS A 53 -2.64 -10.66 -22.54
N ASN A 54 -3.16 -10.03 -21.48
CA ASN A 54 -3.63 -8.67 -21.57
C ASN A 54 -2.48 -7.65 -21.58
N ILE A 55 -1.40 -7.90 -20.84
CA ILE A 55 -0.18 -7.09 -20.94
C ILE A 55 0.37 -7.13 -22.38
N TYR A 56 0.45 -8.32 -22.98
CA TYR A 56 0.91 -8.44 -24.36
C TYR A 56 0.05 -7.62 -25.34
N ILE A 57 -1.28 -7.65 -25.20
CA ILE A 57 -2.19 -6.83 -26.03
C ILE A 57 -1.88 -5.34 -25.86
N ILE A 58 -1.74 -4.87 -24.61
CA ILE A 58 -1.48 -3.46 -24.32
C ILE A 58 -0.11 -3.03 -24.88
N GLU A 59 0.92 -3.89 -24.73
CA GLU A 59 2.25 -3.63 -25.28
C GLU A 59 2.25 -3.51 -26.81
N GLN A 60 1.47 -4.36 -27.49
CA GLN A 60 1.32 -4.28 -28.96
C GLN A 60 0.59 -2.99 -29.37
N GLU A 61 -0.49 -2.63 -28.70
CA GLU A 61 -1.25 -1.43 -29.05
C GLU A 61 -0.48 -0.13 -28.79
N LEU A 62 0.31 -0.10 -27.71
CA LEU A 62 1.10 1.08 -27.35
C LEU A 62 2.51 1.07 -27.94
N ASN A 63 2.91 0.00 -28.62
CA ASN A 63 4.28 -0.22 -29.10
C ASN A 63 5.33 0.04 -28.02
N HIS A 64 5.05 -0.44 -26.80
CA HIS A 64 5.87 -0.20 -25.62
C HIS A 64 5.91 -1.43 -24.72
N THR A 65 7.11 -1.86 -24.31
CA THR A 65 7.29 -3.00 -23.38
C THR A 65 7.44 -2.52 -21.94
N PHE A 66 6.62 -3.07 -21.06
CA PHE A 66 6.67 -2.75 -19.63
C PHE A 66 7.65 -3.65 -18.91
N LYS A 67 8.39 -3.07 -17.94
CA LYS A 67 9.29 -3.79 -17.03
C LYS A 67 8.79 -3.80 -15.60
N GLU A 68 7.93 -2.86 -15.27
CA GLU A 68 7.45 -2.63 -13.91
C GLU A 68 5.94 -2.39 -13.91
N VAL A 69 5.31 -2.81 -12.80
CA VAL A 69 3.89 -2.58 -12.54
C VAL A 69 3.68 -2.03 -11.13
N VAL A 70 2.75 -1.09 -10.99
CA VAL A 70 2.18 -0.71 -9.70
C VAL A 70 0.91 -1.52 -9.50
N LEU A 71 0.90 -2.37 -8.49
CA LEU A 71 -0.22 -3.24 -8.17
C LEU A 71 -1.12 -2.56 -7.14
N ILE A 72 -2.44 -2.53 -7.43
CA ILE A 72 -3.45 -1.97 -6.53
C ILE A 72 -4.36 -3.12 -6.09
N LEU A 73 -4.41 -3.36 -4.79
CA LEU A 73 -5.21 -4.43 -4.20
C LEU A 73 -6.47 -3.86 -3.55
N GLU A 74 -7.61 -4.40 -3.92
CA GLU A 74 -8.88 -4.17 -3.23
C GLU A 74 -9.42 -5.45 -2.60
N ASN A 75 -9.24 -6.59 -3.26
CA ASN A 75 -9.84 -7.87 -2.90
C ASN A 75 -8.81 -8.84 -2.30
N PHE A 76 -8.14 -8.41 -1.23
CA PHE A 76 -7.25 -9.27 -0.46
C PHE A 76 -7.49 -9.07 1.03
N GLU A 77 -7.38 -10.15 1.80
CA GLU A 77 -7.47 -10.09 3.26
C GLU A 77 -6.26 -9.37 3.83
N LEU A 78 -6.49 -8.17 4.35
CA LEU A 78 -5.46 -7.32 4.96
C LEU A 78 -5.63 -7.29 6.48
N THR A 79 -4.52 -7.18 7.18
CA THR A 79 -4.49 -6.97 8.62
C THR A 79 -3.94 -5.59 8.93
N PHE A 80 -4.64 -4.87 9.80
CA PHE A 80 -4.23 -3.55 10.27
C PHE A 80 -3.86 -3.64 11.76
N ILE A 81 -2.69 -3.13 12.11
CA ILE A 81 -2.17 -3.13 13.49
C ILE A 81 -1.72 -1.73 13.83
N ASN A 82 -2.19 -1.21 14.97
CA ASN A 82 -1.74 0.06 15.51
C ASN A 82 -0.87 -0.21 16.72
N LEU A 83 0.34 0.30 16.72
CA LEU A 83 1.30 0.17 17.82
C LEU A 83 1.97 1.51 18.11
N SER A 84 2.31 1.71 19.37
CA SER A 84 3.07 2.87 19.82
C SER A 84 4.46 2.45 20.28
N GLY A 85 5.47 3.11 19.75
CA GLY A 85 6.82 3.04 20.26
C GLY A 85 7.16 4.29 21.04
N PHE A 86 8.10 4.19 21.98
CA PHE A 86 8.52 5.33 22.79
C PHE A 86 10.01 5.36 23.07
N LYS A 87 10.50 6.55 23.39
CA LYS A 87 11.88 6.79 23.82
C LYS A 87 11.91 7.80 24.96
N LYS A 88 12.62 7.45 26.05
CA LYS A 88 13.00 8.41 27.09
C LYS A 88 14.16 9.24 26.57
N LEU A 89 14.04 10.56 26.70
CA LEU A 89 15.03 11.54 26.22
C LEU A 89 15.77 12.20 27.39
N ASN A 90 15.14 12.28 28.57
CA ASN A 90 15.70 12.91 29.78
C ASN A 90 16.19 14.35 29.52
N GLY A 91 15.36 15.18 28.91
CA GLY A 91 15.69 16.54 28.56
C GLY A 91 16.55 16.70 27.29
N SER A 92 16.86 15.63 26.59
CA SER A 92 17.67 15.70 25.36
C SER A 92 16.82 16.07 24.14
N GLN A 93 17.50 16.52 23.10
CA GLN A 93 16.90 16.83 21.83
C GLN A 93 16.47 15.56 21.07
N ILE A 94 15.31 15.61 20.39
CA ILE A 94 14.85 14.55 19.50
C ILE A 94 15.67 14.56 18.22
N LEU A 95 16.37 13.49 17.96
CA LEU A 95 17.17 13.27 16.76
C LEU A 95 16.47 12.28 15.80
N ARG A 96 16.84 12.30 14.53
CA ARG A 96 16.36 11.33 13.53
C ARG A 96 16.60 9.88 13.96
N GLU A 97 17.69 9.63 14.65
CA GLU A 97 18.05 8.31 15.18
C GLU A 97 17.04 7.79 16.21
N ASN A 98 16.43 8.68 17.02
CA ASN A 98 15.38 8.30 17.95
C ASN A 98 14.13 7.80 17.20
N ILE A 99 13.76 8.47 16.10
CA ILE A 99 12.63 8.05 15.25
C ILE A 99 12.94 6.70 14.60
N THR A 100 14.12 6.55 14.01
CA THR A 100 14.57 5.29 13.38
C THR A 100 14.61 4.14 14.39
N TYR A 101 15.05 4.40 15.62
CA TYR A 101 15.05 3.40 16.69
C TYR A 101 13.62 2.92 16.99
N ILE A 102 12.67 3.84 17.17
CA ILE A 102 11.26 3.50 17.42
C ILE A 102 10.68 2.70 16.27
N LEU A 103 10.86 3.17 15.02
CA LEU A 103 10.38 2.49 13.82
C LEU A 103 10.90 1.05 13.74
N ASN A 104 12.20 0.85 13.93
CA ASN A 104 12.81 -0.47 13.87
C ASN A 104 12.33 -1.37 15.00
N THR A 105 12.22 -0.85 16.23
CA THR A 105 11.75 -1.62 17.38
C THR A 105 10.32 -2.10 17.20
N VAL A 106 9.42 -1.19 16.78
CA VAL A 106 8.01 -1.53 16.59
C VAL A 106 7.84 -2.47 15.38
N LYS A 107 8.60 -2.24 14.30
CA LYS A 107 8.62 -3.15 13.14
C LYS A 107 9.06 -4.56 13.54
N SER A 108 10.15 -4.72 14.29
CA SER A 108 10.60 -6.03 14.77
C SER A 108 9.52 -6.73 15.59
N CYS A 109 8.82 -6.00 16.45
CA CYS A 109 7.71 -6.54 17.23
C CYS A 109 6.58 -7.06 16.34
N VAL A 110 6.22 -6.34 15.28
CA VAL A 110 5.23 -6.80 14.28
C VAL A 110 5.71 -8.05 13.55
N ASP A 111 6.95 -8.06 13.09
CA ASP A 111 7.53 -9.19 12.35
C ASP A 111 7.59 -10.47 13.22
N GLU A 112 7.85 -10.34 14.53
CA GLU A 112 7.87 -11.45 15.48
C GLU A 112 6.46 -11.98 15.81
N THR A 113 5.49 -11.08 16.00
CA THR A 113 4.12 -11.46 16.37
C THR A 113 3.30 -11.96 15.20
N GLU A 114 3.54 -11.42 14.01
CA GLU A 114 2.81 -11.72 12.78
C GLU A 114 3.67 -12.47 11.75
N SER A 115 4.40 -13.48 12.18
CA SER A 115 5.40 -14.22 11.38
C SER A 115 4.88 -14.84 10.07
N LYS A 116 3.55 -15.01 9.93
CA LYS A 116 2.89 -15.53 8.72
C LYS A 116 2.41 -14.43 7.77
N LYS A 117 2.68 -13.18 8.10
CA LYS A 117 2.27 -12.01 7.31
C LYS A 117 3.48 -11.23 6.82
N THR A 118 3.29 -10.52 5.75
CA THR A 118 4.29 -9.64 5.13
C THR A 118 3.83 -8.20 5.26
N LEU A 119 4.71 -7.34 5.74
CA LEU A 119 4.45 -5.93 5.88
C LEU A 119 4.40 -5.25 4.51
N LEU A 120 3.28 -4.58 4.21
CA LEU A 120 3.10 -3.77 2.99
C LEU A 120 3.37 -2.29 3.23
N HIS A 121 2.77 -1.72 4.29
CA HIS A 121 2.86 -0.29 4.58
C HIS A 121 3.01 -0.01 6.07
N ILE A 122 3.73 1.08 6.36
CA ILE A 122 3.79 1.72 7.67
C ILE A 122 3.33 3.16 7.49
N PHE A 123 2.35 3.59 8.27
CA PHE A 123 1.86 4.95 8.29
C PHE A 123 2.13 5.59 9.64
N ASN A 124 2.57 6.83 9.63
CA ASN A 124 2.61 7.66 10.83
C ASN A 124 1.16 8.02 11.20
N SER A 125 0.79 7.81 12.45
CA SER A 125 -0.54 8.15 12.94
C SER A 125 -0.49 9.39 13.81
N LYS A 126 0.24 9.35 14.93
CA LYS A 126 0.33 10.47 15.88
C LYS A 126 1.72 10.55 16.50
N PHE A 127 2.08 11.76 16.90
CA PHE A 127 3.32 12.05 17.61
C PHE A 127 3.00 12.69 18.95
N TYR A 128 3.69 12.27 20.01
CA TYR A 128 3.54 12.86 21.32
C TYR A 128 4.90 13.23 21.90
N LEU A 129 5.00 14.45 22.40
CA LEU A 129 6.13 14.94 23.16
C LEU A 129 5.65 15.32 24.57
N ASP A 130 6.19 14.69 25.61
CA ASP A 130 5.79 14.88 27.00
C ASP A 130 4.27 14.75 27.21
N ASN A 131 3.69 13.71 26.60
CA ASN A 131 2.25 13.39 26.58
C ASN A 131 1.35 14.42 25.88
N LYS A 132 1.93 15.37 25.15
CA LYS A 132 1.15 16.31 24.33
C LYS A 132 1.25 15.90 22.85
N ASN A 133 0.09 15.88 22.20
CA ASN A 133 0.05 15.65 20.74
C ASN A 133 0.77 16.79 20.00
N VAL A 134 1.54 16.43 18.98
CA VAL A 134 2.22 17.37 18.09
C VAL A 134 1.91 17.00 16.64
N ASP A 135 1.65 18.00 15.81
CA ASP A 135 1.16 17.80 14.44
C ASP A 135 2.22 17.26 13.49
N ASN A 136 3.49 17.51 13.79
CA ASN A 136 4.61 17.11 12.94
C ASN A 136 5.65 16.34 13.75
N LEU A 137 6.53 15.63 13.04
CA LEU A 137 7.69 14.99 13.66
C LEU A 137 8.52 16.02 14.43
N PRO A 138 8.65 15.88 15.76
CA PRO A 138 9.23 16.92 16.62
C PRO A 138 10.77 16.87 16.63
N ILE A 139 11.40 16.65 15.48
CA ILE A 139 12.87 16.63 15.34
C ILE A 139 13.44 17.98 15.71
N GLY A 140 14.44 17.98 16.57
CA GLY A 140 15.09 19.19 17.05
C GLY A 140 14.48 19.79 18.33
N LEU A 141 13.30 19.34 18.76
CA LEU A 141 12.72 19.77 20.03
C LEU A 141 13.34 19.01 21.19
N PHE A 142 13.38 19.64 22.37
CA PHE A 142 13.81 19.04 23.61
C PHE A 142 12.59 18.52 24.38
N GLY A 143 12.74 17.41 25.08
CA GLY A 143 11.69 16.83 25.90
C GLY A 143 12.21 15.68 26.75
N ASP A 144 11.37 15.17 27.64
CA ASP A 144 11.69 14.06 28.49
C ASP A 144 11.24 12.71 27.91
N PHE A 145 10.14 12.74 27.17
CA PHE A 145 9.52 11.53 26.65
C PHE A 145 8.90 11.76 25.27
N TYR A 146 9.33 10.98 24.30
CA TYR A 146 8.75 10.97 22.96
C TYR A 146 8.07 9.65 22.68
N SER A 147 6.84 9.68 22.15
CA SER A 147 6.17 8.50 21.62
C SER A 147 5.61 8.73 20.23
N HIS A 148 5.50 7.64 19.47
CA HIS A 148 5.10 7.63 18.09
C HIS A 148 4.12 6.49 17.84
N GLU A 149 2.90 6.83 17.45
CA GLU A 149 1.90 5.85 17.02
C GLU A 149 2.06 5.55 15.53
N LEU A 150 2.07 4.26 15.21
CA LEU A 150 2.26 3.74 13.86
C LEU A 150 1.14 2.78 13.50
N SER A 151 0.67 2.88 12.27
CA SER A 151 -0.29 1.93 11.68
C SER A 151 0.43 1.06 10.66
N PHE A 152 0.34 -0.25 10.84
CA PHE A 152 0.93 -1.26 9.97
C PHE A 152 -0.16 -1.92 9.16
N THR A 153 0.11 -2.14 7.89
CA THR A 153 -0.76 -2.93 7.01
C THR A 153 0.00 -4.13 6.50
N LEU A 154 -0.56 -5.31 6.74
CA LEU A 154 0.05 -6.58 6.40
C LEU A 154 -0.87 -7.42 5.52
N ILE A 155 -0.27 -8.27 4.70
CA ILE A 155 -0.92 -9.27 3.86
C ILE A 155 -0.42 -10.67 4.28
N SER A 156 -1.18 -11.73 4.02
CA SER A 156 -0.68 -13.10 4.13
C SER A 156 0.62 -13.29 3.35
N SER A 157 1.65 -13.88 3.97
CA SER A 157 2.92 -14.14 3.28
C SER A 157 2.76 -15.07 2.07
N ASN A 158 1.76 -15.94 2.08
CA ASN A 158 1.48 -16.81 0.94
C ASN A 158 0.88 -16.01 -0.22
N ASP A 159 -0.06 -15.12 0.05
CA ASP A 159 -0.65 -14.27 -1.01
C ASP A 159 0.40 -13.33 -1.60
N TYR A 160 1.25 -12.75 -0.75
CA TYR A 160 2.38 -11.94 -1.21
C TYR A 160 3.34 -12.72 -2.12
N LYS A 161 3.68 -13.97 -1.76
CA LYS A 161 4.53 -14.86 -2.58
C LYS A 161 3.84 -15.23 -3.89
N ASN A 162 2.55 -15.57 -3.84
CA ASN A 162 1.78 -15.89 -5.04
C ASN A 162 1.72 -14.71 -6.02
N LEU A 163 1.48 -13.52 -5.51
CA LEU A 163 1.51 -12.29 -6.34
C LEU A 163 2.89 -12.10 -6.99
N ASN A 164 3.98 -12.16 -6.23
CA ASN A 164 5.32 -12.03 -6.81
C ASN A 164 5.60 -13.11 -7.86
N ASN A 165 5.23 -14.36 -7.60
CA ASN A 165 5.42 -15.46 -8.55
C ASN A 165 4.68 -15.22 -9.87
N ILE A 166 3.43 -14.74 -9.82
CA ILE A 166 2.67 -14.38 -11.03
C ILE A 166 3.42 -13.34 -11.85
N PHE A 167 3.89 -12.28 -11.22
CA PHE A 167 4.57 -11.20 -11.94
C PHE A 167 5.96 -11.59 -12.42
N ASP A 168 6.68 -12.42 -11.70
CA ASP A 168 7.95 -13.02 -12.17
C ASP A 168 7.73 -13.89 -13.42
N MET A 169 6.64 -14.69 -13.47
CA MET A 169 6.30 -15.53 -14.63
C MET A 169 5.91 -14.71 -15.87
N VAL A 170 5.47 -13.49 -15.72
CA VAL A 170 5.17 -12.55 -16.83
C VAL A 170 6.31 -11.55 -17.09
N ASN A 171 7.47 -11.73 -16.46
CA ASN A 171 8.65 -10.87 -16.59
C ASN A 171 8.40 -9.39 -16.21
N LEU A 172 7.54 -9.15 -15.25
CA LEU A 172 7.26 -7.83 -14.69
C LEU A 172 7.71 -7.75 -13.24
N LYS A 173 8.38 -6.66 -12.89
CA LYS A 173 8.71 -6.38 -11.50
C LYS A 173 7.59 -5.59 -10.83
N ILE A 174 7.11 -6.05 -9.69
CA ILE A 174 6.22 -5.24 -8.85
C ILE A 174 7.04 -4.08 -8.27
N LYS A 175 6.78 -2.87 -8.76
CA LYS A 175 7.42 -1.65 -8.27
C LYS A 175 6.87 -1.23 -6.91
N LYS A 176 5.57 -1.37 -6.73
CA LYS A 176 4.85 -0.99 -5.52
C LYS A 176 3.52 -1.73 -5.44
N ILE A 177 3.13 -2.09 -4.22
CA ILE A 177 1.78 -2.56 -3.93
C ILE A 177 1.07 -1.43 -3.19
N LEU A 178 -0.11 -1.05 -3.65
CA LEU A 178 -0.98 -0.05 -3.05
C LEU A 178 -2.30 -0.69 -2.64
N ILE A 179 -2.95 -0.12 -1.63
CA ILE A 179 -4.25 -0.58 -1.16
C ILE A 179 -5.31 0.41 -1.64
N LYS A 180 -6.35 -0.09 -2.28
CA LYS A 180 -7.41 0.74 -2.89
C LYS A 180 -8.09 1.66 -1.86
N SER A 181 -8.40 1.15 -0.68
CA SER A 181 -9.02 1.96 0.38
C SER A 181 -8.15 3.15 0.79
N PHE A 182 -6.82 2.96 0.84
CA PHE A 182 -5.89 4.05 1.12
C PHE A 182 -5.86 5.09 -0.01
N ILE A 183 -5.85 4.65 -1.28
CA ILE A 183 -5.91 5.56 -2.43
C ILE A 183 -7.20 6.38 -2.39
N ASN A 184 -8.34 5.73 -2.12
CA ASN A 184 -9.62 6.40 -2.00
C ASN A 184 -9.62 7.41 -0.84
N GLY A 185 -9.08 7.04 0.31
CA GLY A 185 -8.93 7.92 1.46
C GLY A 185 -8.08 9.15 1.15
N ALA A 186 -6.92 8.97 0.54
CA ALA A 186 -6.04 10.06 0.13
C ALA A 186 -6.72 10.99 -0.88
N ASN A 187 -7.46 10.44 -1.85
CA ASN A 187 -8.21 11.23 -2.84
C ASN A 187 -9.32 12.08 -2.17
N ILE A 188 -10.06 11.49 -1.23
CA ILE A 188 -11.08 12.21 -0.46
C ILE A 188 -10.44 13.36 0.34
N SER A 189 -9.37 13.08 1.08
CA SER A 189 -8.66 14.08 1.87
C SER A 189 -8.15 15.25 1.01
N ASN A 190 -7.61 14.96 -0.16
CA ASN A 190 -7.10 15.97 -1.08
C ASN A 190 -8.21 16.84 -1.70
N ASN A 191 -9.39 16.26 -1.96
CA ASN A 191 -10.49 16.97 -2.63
C ASN A 191 -11.36 17.80 -1.68
N TYR A 192 -11.51 17.35 -0.43
CA TYR A 192 -12.42 18.01 0.53
C TYR A 192 -11.71 18.86 1.58
N GLY A 193 -10.39 19.01 1.48
CA GLY A 193 -9.58 19.77 2.42
C GLY A 193 -9.35 19.03 3.75
N THR A 194 -8.74 19.72 4.68
CA THR A 194 -8.33 19.15 5.97
C THR A 194 -9.54 18.84 6.86
N THR A 195 -10.05 17.64 6.75
CA THR A 195 -10.92 17.05 7.77
C THR A 195 -10.04 16.19 8.67
N ASP A 196 -10.09 16.41 9.97
CA ASP A 196 -9.30 15.65 10.95
C ASP A 196 -9.64 14.15 10.93
N THR A 197 -10.89 13.81 10.60
CA THR A 197 -11.36 12.42 10.56
C THR A 197 -12.55 12.30 9.59
N PHE A 198 -12.54 11.26 8.76
CA PHE A 198 -13.68 10.90 7.92
C PHE A 198 -13.87 9.39 7.86
N PHE A 199 -15.11 8.97 7.54
CA PHE A 199 -15.44 7.58 7.25
C PHE A 199 -15.78 7.44 5.78
N HIS A 200 -15.14 6.48 5.09
CA HIS A 200 -15.50 6.09 3.74
C HIS A 200 -16.17 4.72 3.78
N ILE A 201 -17.46 4.67 3.48
CA ILE A 201 -18.25 3.42 3.46
C ILE A 201 -18.53 3.06 2.01
N LYS A 202 -18.09 1.88 1.59
CA LYS A 202 -18.42 1.30 0.28
C LYS A 202 -19.49 0.22 0.49
N ILE A 203 -20.66 0.41 -0.09
CA ILE A 203 -21.77 -0.55 -0.05
C ILE A 203 -21.81 -1.25 -1.41
N SER A 204 -21.64 -2.58 -1.43
CA SER A 204 -21.80 -3.40 -2.63
C SER A 204 -23.19 -4.03 -2.66
N LYS A 205 -23.69 -4.35 -3.88
CA LYS A 205 -25.04 -4.94 -4.04
C LYS A 205 -25.13 -6.40 -3.57
N ASN A 206 -24.02 -7.00 -3.16
CA ASN A 206 -23.94 -8.43 -2.81
C ASN A 206 -23.68 -8.67 -1.32
N ASP A 207 -23.82 -7.65 -0.48
CA ASP A 207 -23.75 -7.73 0.99
C ASP A 207 -25.11 -7.52 1.61
#